data_ad4abe43a7d593a3f41d7b46de46b960
#
_entry.id   ad4abe43a7d593a3f41d7b46de46b960
#
_cell.length_a   1.000
_cell.length_b   1.000
_cell.length_c   1.000
_cell.angle_alpha   90.00
_cell.angle_beta   90.00
_cell.angle_gamma   90.00
#
_symmetry.space_group_name_H-M   'P 1'
#
loop_
_entity.id
_entity.type
_entity.pdbx_description
1 polymer ?
#
loop_
_entity_poly.entity_id
_entity_poly.type
_entity_poly.pdbx_seq_one_letter_code
_entity_poly.pdbx_strand_id
1 'polypeptide(L)'
;MCIIAAKPAGAKMPSRDTIRTMWAGNPDGAGVMYAQDGKVRIDKGFMKLSELEAHLDKLERSLDLTATGVVLHFRITTHGGTRPENCHPFPLTDSLARLRMTHTSTTVGIAHNGIIPITPRDQTTSDTMEYIASQLAPLGRALPGFWKNPDAMTMIQNAIHSRMVFLTGDGELFMTGDFVEHDGVFYSNRSYEGYGRRYAPCYAWGGWDTWEDDKPRKGKKKGKGKSKTALALPTERRLMWLTLADPDAYVTTRGGAILEGEDFLLDGSGHVYQYDLSTDMCVHAPDAQAFTGSGLPMRYDPDNASIEYVFD
;
A
#
# COMPACT_ATOMS: atom_id res chain seq x y z
N MET A 1 -0.02 -1.70 3.61
CA MET A 1 -0.70 -0.66 2.76
C MET A 1 0.13 -0.41 1.51
N CYS A 2 -0.50 -0.06 0.38
CA CYS A 2 0.21 0.33 -0.84
C CYS A 2 1.17 1.50 -0.59
N ILE A 3 2.04 1.81 -1.56
CA ILE A 3 2.81 3.05 -1.54
C ILE A 3 2.75 3.75 -2.89
N ILE A 4 2.61 5.07 -2.84
CA ILE A 4 2.76 5.99 -3.96
C ILE A 4 4.08 6.72 -3.79
N ALA A 5 4.85 6.85 -4.88
CA ALA A 5 5.97 7.78 -4.98
C ALA A 5 5.66 8.77 -6.10
N ALA A 6 5.36 10.01 -5.75
CA ALA A 6 5.02 11.09 -6.67
C ALA A 6 6.23 12.03 -6.82
N LYS A 7 6.85 12.00 -7.99
CA LYS A 7 8.04 12.76 -8.34
C LYS A 7 7.68 13.94 -9.23
N PRO A 8 7.79 15.19 -8.77
CA PRO A 8 7.56 16.37 -9.60
C PRO A 8 8.65 16.55 -10.67
N ALA A 9 8.39 17.38 -11.67
CA ALA A 9 9.42 17.87 -12.56
C ALA A 9 10.54 18.57 -11.76
N GLY A 10 11.79 18.41 -12.19
CA GLY A 10 12.98 18.92 -11.50
C GLY A 10 13.58 17.99 -10.46
N ALA A 11 12.81 17.05 -9.89
CA ALA A 11 13.33 16.05 -8.98
C ALA A 11 13.92 14.84 -9.71
N LYS A 12 14.79 14.09 -9.03
CA LYS A 12 15.32 12.81 -9.52
C LYS A 12 14.34 11.68 -9.24
N MET A 13 14.40 10.64 -10.06
CA MET A 13 13.69 9.38 -9.75
C MET A 13 14.21 8.78 -8.44
N PRO A 14 13.35 8.07 -7.67
CA PRO A 14 13.81 7.24 -6.57
C PRO A 14 14.92 6.28 -7.02
N SER A 15 15.90 6.02 -6.16
CA SER A 15 16.95 5.07 -6.47
C SER A 15 16.39 3.68 -6.74
N ARG A 16 17.13 2.83 -7.47
CA ARG A 16 16.70 1.43 -7.69
C ARG A 16 16.55 0.67 -6.38
N ASP A 17 17.37 0.97 -5.38
CA ASP A 17 17.25 0.34 -4.06
C ASP A 17 15.98 0.80 -3.33
N THR A 18 15.61 2.07 -3.43
CA THR A 18 14.33 2.58 -2.93
C THR A 18 13.16 1.90 -3.63
N ILE A 19 13.21 1.73 -4.97
CA ILE A 19 12.19 1.04 -5.76
C ILE A 19 12.06 -0.43 -5.33
N ARG A 20 13.18 -1.13 -5.12
CA ARG A 20 13.20 -2.52 -4.62
C ARG A 20 12.62 -2.63 -3.22
N THR A 21 12.92 -1.65 -2.38
CA THR A 21 12.37 -1.57 -1.02
C THR A 21 10.85 -1.39 -1.05
N MET A 22 10.33 -0.46 -1.85
CA MET A 22 8.89 -0.27 -2.01
C MET A 22 8.20 -1.52 -2.57
N TRP A 23 8.84 -2.21 -3.52
CA TRP A 23 8.35 -3.48 -4.06
C TRP A 23 8.33 -4.58 -3.00
N ALA A 24 9.40 -4.73 -2.22
CA ALA A 24 9.49 -5.78 -1.19
C ALA A 24 8.37 -5.65 -0.14
N GLY A 25 7.97 -4.43 0.20
CA GLY A 25 6.84 -4.15 1.08
C GLY A 25 5.46 -4.27 0.41
N ASN A 26 5.39 -4.24 -0.95
CA ASN A 26 4.13 -4.17 -1.70
C ASN A 26 4.22 -4.98 -3.02
N PRO A 27 4.31 -6.33 -2.94
CA PRO A 27 4.67 -7.17 -4.10
C PRO A 27 3.50 -7.58 -5.00
N ASP A 28 2.28 -7.13 -4.75
CA ASP A 28 1.07 -7.56 -5.48
C ASP A 28 0.89 -6.85 -6.82
N GLY A 29 1.93 -6.17 -7.28
CA GLY A 29 2.00 -5.52 -8.56
C GLY A 29 2.30 -4.03 -8.48
N ALA A 30 2.73 -3.48 -9.61
CA ALA A 30 3.06 -2.06 -9.72
C ALA A 30 2.60 -1.45 -11.03
N GLY A 31 2.71 -0.12 -11.08
CA GLY A 31 2.54 0.64 -12.29
C GLY A 31 3.19 2.02 -12.17
N VAL A 32 3.33 2.66 -13.32
CA VAL A 32 3.90 3.99 -13.48
C VAL A 32 2.99 4.84 -14.35
N MET A 33 2.90 6.12 -14.03
CA MET A 33 2.39 7.14 -14.94
C MET A 33 3.38 8.30 -15.04
N TYR A 34 3.44 8.91 -16.21
CA TYR A 34 4.34 10.02 -16.50
C TYR A 34 3.73 10.93 -17.56
N ALA A 35 4.06 12.22 -17.50
CA ALA A 35 3.59 13.17 -18.49
C ALA A 35 4.52 13.16 -19.72
N GLN A 36 3.92 13.09 -20.91
CA GLN A 36 4.61 13.13 -22.19
C GLN A 36 3.66 13.67 -23.27
N ASP A 37 4.14 14.61 -24.08
CA ASP A 37 3.42 15.17 -25.23
C ASP A 37 2.02 15.69 -24.87
N GLY A 38 1.89 16.39 -23.72
CA GLY A 38 0.62 16.95 -23.25
C GLY A 38 -0.39 15.91 -22.74
N LYS A 39 0.04 14.67 -22.54
CA LYS A 39 -0.77 13.58 -22.01
C LYS A 39 -0.05 12.84 -20.90
N VAL A 40 -0.82 12.19 -20.06
CA VAL A 40 -0.31 11.21 -19.09
C VAL A 40 -0.29 9.84 -19.76
N ARG A 41 0.88 9.22 -19.82
CA ARG A 41 1.06 7.81 -20.18
C ARG A 41 0.92 6.99 -18.94
N ILE A 42 0.23 5.87 -19.03
CA ILE A 42 0.00 4.91 -17.94
C ILE A 42 0.44 3.54 -18.40
N ASP A 43 1.41 2.97 -17.69
CA ASP A 43 1.87 1.59 -17.86
C ASP A 43 1.78 0.90 -16.51
N LYS A 44 0.98 -0.15 -16.39
CA LYS A 44 0.69 -0.81 -15.11
C LYS A 44 0.52 -2.32 -15.27
N GLY A 45 0.38 -3.01 -14.15
CA GLY A 45 0.22 -4.47 -14.15
C GLY A 45 1.54 -5.20 -14.23
N PHE A 46 2.63 -4.56 -13.78
CA PHE A 46 3.90 -5.24 -13.58
C PHE A 46 3.77 -6.15 -12.37
N MET A 47 3.69 -7.45 -12.61
CA MET A 47 3.52 -8.48 -11.56
C MET A 47 4.87 -9.03 -11.08
N LYS A 48 5.99 -8.57 -11.65
CA LYS A 48 7.36 -8.89 -11.24
C LYS A 48 8.18 -7.62 -11.21
N LEU A 49 9.06 -7.50 -10.21
CA LEU A 49 9.98 -6.38 -10.09
C LEU A 49 10.83 -6.20 -11.35
N SER A 50 11.34 -7.29 -11.93
CA SER A 50 12.17 -7.26 -13.13
C SER A 50 11.46 -6.67 -14.35
N GLU A 51 10.14 -6.84 -14.46
CA GLU A 51 9.34 -6.25 -15.54
C GLU A 51 9.25 -4.73 -15.37
N LEU A 52 9.02 -4.27 -14.14
CA LEU A 52 9.02 -2.83 -13.82
C LEU A 52 10.39 -2.21 -14.04
N GLU A 53 11.48 -2.83 -13.55
CA GLU A 53 12.85 -2.32 -13.71
C GLU A 53 13.22 -2.20 -15.19
N ALA A 54 12.94 -3.24 -15.99
CA ALA A 54 13.19 -3.21 -17.43
C ALA A 54 12.39 -2.10 -18.15
N HIS A 55 11.15 -1.86 -17.70
CA HIS A 55 10.33 -0.78 -18.24
C HIS A 55 10.90 0.60 -17.86
N LEU A 56 11.28 0.81 -16.61
CA LEU A 56 11.90 2.06 -16.14
C LEU A 56 13.24 2.33 -16.87
N ASP A 57 14.06 1.29 -17.07
CA ASP A 57 15.30 1.41 -17.85
C ASP A 57 15.04 1.84 -19.32
N LYS A 58 13.94 1.36 -19.91
CA LYS A 58 13.52 1.79 -21.23
C LYS A 58 13.07 3.25 -21.23
N LEU A 59 12.29 3.68 -20.23
CA LEU A 59 11.84 5.05 -20.10
C LEU A 59 13.02 6.01 -19.92
N GLU A 60 13.97 5.71 -19.05
CA GLU A 60 15.15 6.54 -18.79
C GLU A 60 16.05 6.70 -20.02
N ARG A 61 16.08 5.70 -20.92
CA ARG A 61 16.79 5.82 -22.20
C ARG A 61 16.07 6.67 -23.26
N SER A 62 14.75 6.77 -23.15
CA SER A 62 13.92 7.44 -24.18
C SER A 62 13.41 8.81 -23.75
N LEU A 63 13.42 9.12 -22.46
CA LEU A 63 12.86 10.33 -21.88
C LEU A 63 13.77 10.89 -20.79
N ASP A 64 13.85 12.21 -20.71
CA ASP A 64 14.39 12.87 -19.52
C ASP A 64 13.32 12.85 -18.42
N LEU A 65 13.39 11.84 -17.56
CA LEU A 65 12.46 11.71 -16.44
C LEU A 65 12.64 12.79 -15.37
N THR A 66 13.75 13.56 -15.37
CA THR A 66 13.88 14.73 -14.50
C THR A 66 12.98 15.87 -14.94
N ALA A 67 12.78 16.03 -16.22
CA ALA A 67 12.00 17.13 -16.80
C ALA A 67 10.49 16.98 -16.65
N THR A 68 9.98 15.80 -16.24
CA THR A 68 8.55 15.52 -16.19
C THR A 68 8.09 15.00 -14.83
N GLY A 69 6.80 15.17 -14.51
CA GLY A 69 6.14 14.50 -13.39
C GLY A 69 6.01 12.99 -13.62
N VAL A 70 6.36 12.20 -12.62
CA VAL A 70 6.26 10.73 -12.63
C VAL A 70 5.62 10.25 -11.34
N VAL A 71 4.73 9.27 -11.41
CA VAL A 71 4.15 8.62 -10.25
C VAL A 71 4.34 7.12 -10.36
N LEU A 72 4.97 6.52 -9.36
CA LEU A 72 5.05 5.08 -9.17
C LEU A 72 4.03 4.66 -8.12
N HIS A 73 3.43 3.49 -8.31
CA HIS A 73 2.55 2.88 -7.31
C HIS A 73 2.90 1.40 -7.15
N PHE A 74 3.03 0.96 -5.90
CA PHE A 74 3.27 -0.44 -5.52
C PHE A 74 2.10 -0.91 -4.68
N ARG A 75 1.54 -2.05 -5.04
CA ARG A 75 0.25 -2.52 -4.55
C ARG A 75 0.38 -3.61 -3.49
N ILE A 76 -0.47 -3.50 -2.46
CA ILE A 76 -0.96 -4.62 -1.65
C ILE A 76 -2.45 -4.77 -1.96
N THR A 77 -2.89 -5.97 -2.25
CA THR A 77 -4.27 -6.25 -2.64
C THR A 77 -5.20 -6.22 -1.43
N THR A 78 -6.20 -5.36 -1.49
CA THR A 78 -7.31 -5.30 -0.53
C THR A 78 -8.63 -5.70 -1.20
N HIS A 79 -8.92 -5.17 -2.40
CA HIS A 79 -10.15 -5.42 -3.16
C HIS A 79 -9.84 -5.74 -4.63
N GLY A 80 -10.75 -6.44 -5.32
CA GLY A 80 -10.67 -6.73 -6.75
C GLY A 80 -9.70 -7.84 -7.16
N GLY A 81 -9.01 -8.47 -6.19
CA GLY A 81 -8.03 -9.54 -6.43
C GLY A 81 -6.69 -9.05 -6.97
N THR A 82 -5.68 -9.94 -6.95
CA THR A 82 -4.32 -9.66 -7.45
C THR A 82 -4.29 -9.89 -8.96
N ARG A 83 -4.56 -8.82 -9.72
CA ARG A 83 -4.66 -8.82 -11.18
C ARG A 83 -3.96 -7.61 -11.77
N PRO A 84 -3.32 -7.73 -12.97
CA PRO A 84 -2.63 -6.63 -13.64
C PRO A 84 -3.52 -5.40 -13.86
N GLU A 85 -4.78 -5.59 -14.26
CA GLU A 85 -5.74 -4.53 -14.52
C GLU A 85 -6.12 -3.72 -13.28
N ASN A 86 -5.98 -4.29 -12.07
CA ASN A 86 -6.27 -3.65 -10.80
C ASN A 86 -5.07 -2.89 -10.20
N CYS A 87 -3.90 -2.99 -10.82
CA CYS A 87 -2.77 -2.15 -10.42
C CYS A 87 -3.06 -0.67 -10.75
N HIS A 88 -2.62 0.24 -9.87
CA HIS A 88 -2.58 1.66 -10.18
C HIS A 88 -1.38 1.98 -11.09
N PRO A 89 -1.37 3.14 -11.77
CA PRO A 89 -2.41 4.19 -11.77
C PRO A 89 -3.58 3.90 -12.73
N PHE A 90 -4.58 4.80 -12.69
CA PHE A 90 -5.78 4.75 -13.53
C PHE A 90 -5.99 6.06 -14.30
N PRO A 91 -6.59 6.03 -15.50
CA PRO A 91 -7.04 7.23 -16.19
C PRO A 91 -8.29 7.83 -15.51
N LEU A 92 -8.44 9.15 -15.55
CA LEU A 92 -9.70 9.81 -15.16
C LEU A 92 -10.77 9.54 -16.23
N THR A 93 -11.63 8.54 -16.01
CA THR A 93 -12.67 8.11 -16.97
C THR A 93 -13.76 7.30 -16.26
N ASP A 94 -14.97 7.34 -16.80
CA ASP A 94 -16.09 6.46 -16.37
C ASP A 94 -16.10 5.10 -17.08
N SER A 95 -15.27 4.91 -18.09
CA SER A 95 -15.16 3.66 -18.85
C SER A 95 -14.35 2.60 -18.09
N LEU A 96 -15.02 1.58 -17.55
CA LEU A 96 -14.34 0.45 -16.90
C LEU A 96 -13.37 -0.27 -17.83
N ALA A 97 -13.69 -0.37 -19.12
CA ALA A 97 -12.78 -0.98 -20.09
C ALA A 97 -11.45 -0.22 -20.15
N ARG A 98 -11.49 1.13 -20.13
CA ARG A 98 -10.28 1.96 -20.09
C ARG A 98 -9.56 1.89 -18.75
N LEU A 99 -10.28 1.83 -17.64
CA LEU A 99 -9.68 1.67 -16.30
C LEU A 99 -8.90 0.35 -16.17
N ARG A 100 -9.33 -0.71 -16.86
CA ARG A 100 -8.67 -2.02 -16.86
C ARG A 100 -7.48 -2.13 -17.83
N MET A 101 -7.28 -1.18 -18.73
CA MET A 101 -6.14 -1.22 -19.65
C MET A 101 -4.82 -1.11 -18.88
N THR A 102 -3.87 -1.97 -19.22
CA THR A 102 -2.52 -1.95 -18.64
C THR A 102 -1.61 -0.92 -19.32
N HIS A 103 -1.92 -0.52 -20.55
CA HIS A 103 -1.26 0.53 -21.31
C HIS A 103 -2.31 1.49 -21.87
N THR A 104 -2.25 2.75 -21.49
CA THR A 104 -3.21 3.76 -21.96
C THR A 104 -2.63 5.17 -21.85
N SER A 105 -3.34 6.14 -22.40
CA SER A 105 -3.04 7.57 -22.22
C SER A 105 -4.30 8.34 -21.86
N THR A 106 -4.13 9.42 -21.12
CA THR A 106 -5.22 10.27 -20.64
C THR A 106 -4.74 11.71 -20.47
N THR A 107 -5.63 12.64 -20.19
CA THR A 107 -5.27 14.00 -19.78
C THR A 107 -4.90 14.08 -18.31
N VAL A 108 -5.49 13.21 -17.49
CA VAL A 108 -5.23 13.13 -16.03
C VAL A 108 -5.16 11.67 -15.61
N GLY A 109 -4.07 11.31 -14.94
CA GLY A 109 -3.88 10.01 -14.30
C GLY A 109 -4.04 10.11 -12.79
N ILE A 110 -4.44 9.03 -12.15
CA ILE A 110 -4.79 8.96 -10.72
C ILE A 110 -4.14 7.75 -10.09
N ALA A 111 -3.49 7.93 -8.94
CA ALA A 111 -3.09 6.84 -8.06
C ALA A 111 -3.64 7.08 -6.64
N HIS A 112 -4.02 6.01 -5.97
CA HIS A 112 -4.62 6.04 -4.65
C HIS A 112 -3.93 5.05 -3.72
N ASN A 113 -3.76 5.44 -2.45
CA ASN A 113 -3.27 4.57 -1.38
C ASN A 113 -4.20 4.68 -0.17
N GLY A 114 -4.93 3.60 0.10
CA GLY A 114 -5.90 3.47 1.17
C GLY A 114 -7.06 2.56 0.76
N ILE A 115 -8.14 2.67 1.49
CA ILE A 115 -9.42 2.01 1.20
C ILE A 115 -10.47 3.11 1.07
N ILE A 116 -11.22 3.13 -0.02
CA ILE A 116 -12.32 4.08 -0.21
C ILE A 116 -13.62 3.42 0.27
N PRO A 117 -14.42 4.08 1.14
CA PRO A 117 -15.67 3.52 1.65
C PRO A 117 -16.77 3.53 0.59
N ILE A 118 -16.58 2.78 -0.49
CA ILE A 118 -17.53 2.61 -1.59
C ILE A 118 -17.66 1.12 -1.93
N THR A 119 -18.88 0.68 -2.23
CA THR A 119 -19.11 -0.69 -2.68
C THR A 119 -18.84 -0.79 -4.17
N PRO A 120 -17.83 -1.58 -4.62
CA PRO A 120 -17.61 -1.83 -6.04
C PRO A 120 -18.78 -2.57 -6.65
N ARG A 121 -19.09 -2.28 -7.93
CA ARG A 121 -20.21 -2.90 -8.68
C ARG A 121 -20.06 -4.39 -8.92
N ASP A 122 -18.84 -4.91 -8.85
CA ASP A 122 -18.54 -6.34 -9.00
C ASP A 122 -17.24 -6.70 -8.26
N GLN A 123 -16.98 -7.99 -8.06
CA GLN A 123 -15.81 -8.51 -7.35
C GLN A 123 -14.48 -8.31 -8.09
N THR A 124 -14.49 -7.90 -9.35
CA THR A 124 -13.29 -7.67 -10.17
C THR A 124 -12.90 -6.20 -10.26
N THR A 125 -13.78 -5.31 -9.82
CA THR A 125 -13.58 -3.85 -9.80
C THR A 125 -13.03 -3.46 -8.42
N SER A 126 -11.94 -2.68 -8.38
CA SER A 126 -11.46 -2.12 -7.12
C SER A 126 -12.32 -0.93 -6.68
N ASP A 127 -12.27 -0.62 -5.38
CA ASP A 127 -12.88 0.58 -4.80
C ASP A 127 -12.44 1.86 -5.52
N THR A 128 -11.15 1.97 -5.82
CA THR A 128 -10.60 3.12 -6.57
C THR A 128 -11.16 3.21 -7.99
N MET A 129 -11.28 2.08 -8.72
CA MET A 129 -11.88 2.09 -10.07
C MET A 129 -13.35 2.53 -10.00
N GLU A 130 -14.10 2.02 -9.01
CA GLU A 130 -15.49 2.40 -8.80
C GLU A 130 -15.62 3.90 -8.48
N TYR A 131 -14.78 4.40 -7.58
CA TYR A 131 -14.78 5.82 -7.19
C TYR A 131 -14.43 6.74 -8.36
N ILE A 132 -13.43 6.38 -9.16
CA ILE A 132 -13.10 7.14 -10.37
C ILE A 132 -14.28 7.15 -11.34
N ALA A 133 -14.87 5.99 -11.62
CA ALA A 133 -15.95 5.89 -12.61
C ALA A 133 -17.24 6.59 -12.17
N SER A 134 -17.62 6.45 -10.90
CA SER A 134 -18.91 6.90 -10.39
C SER A 134 -18.87 8.32 -9.79
N GLN A 135 -17.70 8.80 -9.34
CA GLN A 135 -17.58 10.10 -8.65
C GLN A 135 -16.65 11.06 -9.38
N LEU A 136 -15.36 10.68 -9.58
CA LEU A 136 -14.37 11.64 -10.10
C LEU A 136 -14.56 11.96 -11.58
N ALA A 137 -14.94 10.99 -12.42
CA ALA A 137 -15.17 11.27 -13.83
C ALA A 137 -16.41 12.12 -14.07
N PRO A 138 -17.56 11.92 -13.39
CA PRO A 138 -18.67 12.87 -13.38
C PRO A 138 -18.28 14.25 -12.87
N LEU A 139 -17.52 14.33 -11.77
CA LEU A 139 -17.02 15.60 -11.24
C LEU A 139 -16.15 16.34 -12.26
N GLY A 140 -15.26 15.62 -12.95
CA GLY A 140 -14.39 16.19 -13.98
C GLY A 140 -15.15 16.74 -15.19
N ARG A 141 -16.33 16.20 -15.50
CA ARG A 141 -17.23 16.78 -16.53
C ARG A 141 -17.98 18.01 -16.04
N ALA A 142 -18.42 17.99 -14.77
CA ALA A 142 -19.17 19.09 -14.18
C ALA A 142 -18.26 20.28 -13.80
N LEU A 143 -17.05 19.99 -13.34
CA LEU A 143 -16.04 20.97 -12.92
C LEU A 143 -14.68 20.61 -13.54
N PRO A 144 -14.42 20.95 -14.80
CA PRO A 144 -13.12 20.73 -15.44
C PRO A 144 -11.98 21.36 -14.63
N GLY A 145 -10.93 20.58 -14.36
CA GLY A 145 -9.81 21.04 -13.55
C GLY A 145 -10.07 21.05 -12.04
N PHE A 146 -11.05 20.30 -11.55
CA PHE A 146 -11.40 20.24 -10.12
C PHE A 146 -10.18 19.95 -9.22
N TRP A 147 -9.18 19.23 -9.70
CA TRP A 147 -7.95 18.96 -8.98
C TRP A 147 -7.11 20.22 -8.68
N LYS A 148 -7.36 21.34 -9.36
CA LYS A 148 -6.76 22.66 -9.10
C LYS A 148 -7.59 23.47 -8.08
N ASN A 149 -8.78 23.01 -7.71
CA ASN A 149 -9.68 23.70 -6.79
C ASN A 149 -9.49 23.14 -5.36
N PRO A 150 -8.99 23.94 -4.40
CA PRO A 150 -8.74 23.49 -3.03
C PRO A 150 -9.97 22.94 -2.32
N ASP A 151 -11.14 23.54 -2.55
CA ASP A 151 -12.40 23.12 -1.89
C ASP A 151 -12.84 21.75 -2.43
N ALA A 152 -12.73 21.53 -3.75
CA ALA A 152 -13.01 20.22 -4.35
C ALA A 152 -12.04 19.14 -3.86
N MET A 153 -10.75 19.47 -3.71
CA MET A 153 -9.76 18.55 -3.17
C MET A 153 -10.01 18.23 -1.69
N THR A 154 -10.44 19.22 -0.90
CA THR A 154 -10.86 19.01 0.50
C THR A 154 -12.08 18.11 0.58
N MET A 155 -13.08 18.30 -0.28
CA MET A 155 -14.25 17.41 -0.34
C MET A 155 -13.86 15.97 -0.70
N ILE A 156 -12.93 15.79 -1.64
CA ILE A 156 -12.42 14.47 -2.01
C ILE A 156 -11.71 13.86 -0.80
N GLN A 157 -10.83 14.60 -0.11
CA GLN A 157 -10.12 14.13 1.08
C GLN A 157 -11.08 13.66 2.16
N ASN A 158 -12.12 14.43 2.42
CA ASN A 158 -13.15 14.09 3.42
C ASN A 158 -14.00 12.88 3.01
N ALA A 159 -14.09 12.58 1.71
CA ALA A 159 -14.82 11.40 1.23
C ALA A 159 -13.98 10.11 1.27
N ILE A 160 -12.67 10.21 1.05
CA ILE A 160 -11.81 9.02 0.94
C ILE A 160 -10.99 8.73 2.20
N HIS A 161 -10.77 9.71 3.08
CA HIS A 161 -9.94 9.60 4.29
C HIS A 161 -8.58 8.91 4.07
N SER A 162 -8.00 9.11 2.89
CA SER A 162 -6.78 8.41 2.44
C SER A 162 -5.97 9.29 1.50
N ARG A 163 -5.02 8.76 0.76
CA ARG A 163 -4.08 9.55 -0.05
C ARG A 163 -4.31 9.32 -1.53
N MET A 164 -4.45 10.40 -2.28
CA MET A 164 -4.62 10.33 -3.73
C MET A 164 -3.73 11.36 -4.43
N VAL A 165 -3.18 10.99 -5.59
CA VAL A 165 -2.41 11.87 -6.45
C VAL A 165 -3.01 11.90 -7.84
N PHE A 166 -3.06 13.10 -8.41
CA PHE A 166 -3.42 13.37 -9.79
C PHE A 166 -2.19 13.87 -10.51
N LEU A 167 -1.89 13.30 -11.68
CA LEU A 167 -0.88 13.79 -12.60
C LEU A 167 -1.58 14.30 -13.85
N THR A 168 -1.25 15.49 -14.30
CA THR A 168 -1.80 16.10 -15.53
C THR A 168 -0.83 15.95 -16.69
N GLY A 169 -1.34 16.15 -17.92
CA GLY A 169 -0.54 16.01 -19.14
C GLY A 169 0.60 17.04 -19.29
N ASP A 170 0.52 18.15 -18.57
CA ASP A 170 1.58 19.16 -18.43
C ASP A 170 2.59 18.84 -17.32
N GLY A 171 2.44 17.69 -16.63
CA GLY A 171 3.39 17.21 -15.64
C GLY A 171 3.17 17.75 -14.23
N GLU A 172 2.08 18.51 -13.98
CA GLU A 172 1.74 18.99 -12.65
C GLU A 172 1.16 17.88 -11.79
N LEU A 173 1.52 17.89 -10.49
CA LEU A 173 1.02 16.97 -9.48
C LEU A 173 0.09 17.69 -8.52
N PHE A 174 -1.08 17.08 -8.26
CA PHE A 174 -2.02 17.54 -7.25
C PHE A 174 -2.28 16.37 -6.30
N MET A 175 -2.22 16.62 -5.01
CA MET A 175 -2.29 15.58 -3.98
C MET A 175 -3.34 15.92 -2.94
N THR A 176 -3.97 14.89 -2.38
CA THR A 176 -4.83 14.98 -1.21
C THR A 176 -4.44 13.92 -0.20
N GLY A 177 -4.52 14.26 1.09
CA GLY A 177 -3.95 13.48 2.19
C GLY A 177 -2.47 13.81 2.45
N ASP A 178 -1.93 13.21 3.51
CA ASP A 178 -0.57 13.50 3.96
C ASP A 178 0.46 12.71 3.14
N PHE A 179 1.44 13.41 2.62
CA PHE A 179 2.61 12.84 1.94
C PHE A 179 3.89 13.26 2.67
N VAL A 180 4.85 12.35 2.72
CA VAL A 180 6.18 12.61 3.26
C VAL A 180 7.11 12.98 2.10
N GLU A 181 7.73 14.17 2.16
CA GLU A 181 8.75 14.55 1.19
C GLU A 181 10.11 13.98 1.60
N HIS A 182 10.80 13.34 0.66
CA HIS A 182 12.18 12.91 0.81
C HIS A 182 12.89 12.99 -0.54
N ASP A 183 14.03 13.69 -0.58
CA ASP A 183 14.83 13.95 -1.79
C ASP A 183 14.02 14.53 -2.97
N GLY A 184 13.02 15.38 -2.68
CA GLY A 184 12.16 16.02 -3.66
C GLY A 184 11.07 15.10 -4.23
N VAL A 185 10.89 13.90 -3.67
CA VAL A 185 9.81 12.95 -4.02
C VAL A 185 8.81 12.89 -2.86
N PHE A 186 7.52 12.87 -3.18
CA PHE A 186 6.44 12.76 -2.22
C PHE A 186 5.98 11.31 -2.09
N TYR A 187 6.07 10.73 -0.90
CA TYR A 187 5.68 9.36 -0.60
C TYR A 187 4.40 9.33 0.23
N SER A 188 3.47 8.46 -0.10
CA SER A 188 2.20 8.32 0.64
C SER A 188 2.36 7.66 2.01
N ASN A 189 3.50 7.03 2.30
CA ASN A 189 3.93 6.55 3.61
C ASN A 189 5.45 6.31 3.62
N ARG A 190 5.99 5.87 4.77
CA ARG A 190 7.45 5.68 4.95
C ARG A 190 7.99 4.31 4.55
N SER A 191 7.22 3.44 3.89
CA SER A 191 7.70 2.10 3.49
C SER A 191 8.82 2.12 2.44
N TYR A 192 9.13 3.29 1.86
CA TYR A 192 10.29 3.51 1.01
C TYR A 192 11.63 3.48 1.76
N GLU A 193 11.65 3.70 3.08
CA GLU A 193 12.86 3.72 3.90
C GLU A 193 13.42 2.32 4.17
N GLY A 194 12.66 1.27 3.90
CA GLY A 194 13.01 -0.13 4.16
C GLY A 194 12.90 -0.53 5.63
N TYR A 195 12.60 -1.77 5.86
CA TYR A 195 12.49 -2.36 7.20
C TYR A 195 13.81 -2.35 8.00
N GLY A 196 14.91 -1.88 7.42
CA GLY A 196 16.27 -2.02 7.98
C GLY A 196 16.85 -0.82 8.72
N ARG A 197 16.22 0.35 8.74
CA ARG A 197 16.84 1.55 9.35
C ARG A 197 16.03 2.30 10.40
N ARG A 198 14.72 2.09 10.54
CA ARG A 198 13.90 2.74 11.60
C ARG A 198 12.82 1.85 12.22
N TYR A 199 12.54 0.73 11.65
CA TYR A 199 11.76 -0.30 12.33
C TYR A 199 12.75 -1.19 13.06
N ALA A 200 13.02 -0.89 14.34
CA ALA A 200 13.14 -2.01 15.27
C ALA A 200 11.79 -2.73 15.08
N PRO A 201 11.76 -3.92 14.46
CA PRO A 201 10.48 -4.55 14.20
C PRO A 201 9.81 -4.74 15.53
N CYS A 202 8.47 -4.62 15.57
CA CYS A 202 7.70 -5.32 16.59
C CYS A 202 8.04 -6.83 16.59
N TYR A 203 9.08 -7.25 15.89
CA TYR A 203 9.58 -8.60 15.68
C TYR A 203 11.01 -8.85 16.20
N ALA A 204 11.69 -7.88 16.81
CA ALA A 204 13.06 -8.05 17.28
C ALA A 204 13.12 -8.61 18.71
N TRP A 205 12.68 -9.85 18.88
CA TRP A 205 13.23 -10.74 19.91
C TRP A 205 13.48 -12.12 19.30
N GLY A 206 14.67 -12.27 18.71
CA GLY A 206 15.18 -13.53 18.16
C GLY A 206 16.27 -13.22 17.14
N GLY A 207 17.54 -13.38 17.56
CA GLY A 207 18.73 -12.98 16.83
C GLY A 207 18.72 -13.34 15.36
N TRP A 208 19.10 -12.38 14.54
CA TRP A 208 19.45 -12.57 13.13
C TRP A 208 20.96 -12.68 13.05
N ASP A 209 21.43 -13.89 12.81
CA ASP A 209 22.78 -14.10 12.32
C ASP A 209 22.88 -13.64 10.88
N THR A 210 23.95 -12.96 10.61
CA THR A 210 24.39 -12.34 9.37
C THR A 210 24.23 -13.25 8.14
N TRP A 211 23.64 -12.68 7.06
CA TRP A 211 23.74 -13.26 5.72
C TRP A 211 25.16 -13.11 5.21
N GLU A 212 25.98 -14.15 5.36
CA GLU A 212 27.21 -14.32 4.60
C GLU A 212 26.90 -15.03 3.29
N ASP A 213 27.48 -14.48 2.21
CA ASP A 213 27.51 -15.00 0.85
C ASP A 213 27.81 -16.51 0.80
N ASP A 214 26.84 -17.33 0.43
CA ASP A 214 27.07 -18.73 0.12
C ASP A 214 27.39 -18.93 -1.38
N LYS A 215 28.69 -18.98 -1.69
CA LYS A 215 29.20 -19.53 -2.96
C LYS A 215 29.02 -21.05 -2.97
N PRO A 216 28.64 -21.66 -4.10
CA PRO A 216 28.39 -23.11 -4.15
C PRO A 216 29.65 -23.93 -3.93
N ARG A 217 29.69 -24.67 -2.82
CA ARG A 217 30.71 -25.74 -2.60
C ARG A 217 30.22 -27.06 -3.15
N LYS A 218 31.04 -27.61 -4.06
CA LYS A 218 30.93 -28.96 -4.63
C LYS A 218 31.06 -30.07 -3.55
N GLY A 219 30.12 -30.96 -3.57
CA GLY A 219 30.14 -32.39 -3.32
C GLY A 219 30.81 -32.94 -2.09
N LYS A 220 30.02 -33.64 -1.23
CA LYS A 220 30.41 -34.97 -0.72
C LYS A 220 29.20 -35.77 -0.17
N LYS A 221 29.34 -37.09 -0.28
CA LYS A 221 28.43 -38.23 -0.22
C LYS A 221 27.64 -38.42 1.09
N LYS A 222 26.39 -38.93 0.90
CA LYS A 222 25.59 -39.93 1.66
C LYS A 222 25.95 -40.20 3.13
N GLY A 223 24.99 -39.87 4.01
CA GLY A 223 24.76 -40.53 5.28
C GLY A 223 23.27 -40.64 5.53
N LYS A 224 22.74 -41.88 5.68
CA LYS A 224 21.38 -42.18 6.12
C LYS A 224 21.20 -41.72 7.59
N GLY A 225 20.20 -40.96 7.90
CA GLY A 225 19.89 -40.61 9.28
C GLY A 225 18.61 -39.77 9.45
N LYS A 226 17.52 -40.45 9.82
CA LYS A 226 16.37 -40.00 10.60
C LYS A 226 15.69 -38.69 10.19
N SER A 227 14.45 -38.86 9.75
CA SER A 227 13.39 -37.85 9.72
C SER A 227 13.53 -36.86 10.90
N LYS A 228 13.96 -35.64 10.61
CA LYS A 228 13.73 -34.48 11.45
C LYS A 228 12.51 -33.79 10.88
N THR A 229 11.45 -33.78 11.70
CA THR A 229 10.28 -32.94 11.53
C THR A 229 10.73 -31.57 11.05
N ALA A 230 10.25 -31.17 9.87
CA ALA A 230 10.46 -29.82 9.38
C ALA A 230 9.91 -28.86 10.44
N LEU A 231 10.79 -28.09 11.06
CA LEU A 231 10.38 -26.93 11.85
C LEU A 231 9.70 -26.00 10.84
N ALA A 232 8.40 -25.83 11.02
CA ALA A 232 7.66 -24.79 10.34
C ALA A 232 8.39 -23.46 10.58
N LEU A 233 8.66 -22.74 9.51
CA LEU A 233 9.17 -21.37 9.58
C LEU A 233 8.22 -20.57 10.49
N PRO A 234 8.73 -19.67 11.36
CA PRO A 234 7.87 -18.85 12.20
C PRO A 234 6.92 -18.11 11.27
N THR A 235 5.63 -18.37 11.44
CA THR A 235 4.55 -17.66 10.75
C THR A 235 4.75 -16.19 11.03
N GLU A 236 4.94 -15.38 9.97
CA GLU A 236 4.98 -13.93 10.11
C GLU A 236 3.75 -13.51 10.89
N ARG A 237 3.95 -12.82 12.00
CA ARG A 237 2.86 -12.33 12.83
C ARG A 237 2.11 -11.29 12.01
N ARG A 238 0.98 -11.69 11.45
CA ARG A 238 0.09 -10.77 10.76
C ARG A 238 -0.67 -9.99 11.83
N LEU A 239 -0.73 -8.68 11.64
CA LEU A 239 -1.53 -7.78 12.47
C LEU A 239 -2.80 -7.44 11.69
N MET A 240 -3.95 -7.40 12.38
CA MET A 240 -5.22 -6.94 11.81
C MET A 240 -5.79 -5.80 12.65
N TRP A 241 -6.29 -4.77 11.98
CA TRP A 241 -7.02 -3.68 12.63
C TRP A 241 -8.29 -4.19 13.29
N LEU A 242 -8.54 -3.78 14.54
CA LEU A 242 -9.72 -4.20 15.28
C LEU A 242 -11.01 -3.78 14.59
N THR A 243 -11.06 -2.56 14.09
CA THR A 243 -12.24 -1.98 13.41
C THR A 243 -12.56 -2.62 12.06
N LEU A 244 -11.63 -3.37 11.45
CA LEU A 244 -11.93 -4.17 10.26
C LEU A 244 -12.80 -5.40 10.56
N ALA A 245 -12.72 -5.91 11.79
CA ALA A 245 -13.50 -7.08 12.20
C ALA A 245 -14.82 -6.68 12.88
N ASP A 246 -14.75 -5.66 13.71
CA ASP A 246 -15.91 -5.10 14.41
C ASP A 246 -15.72 -3.57 14.51
N PRO A 247 -16.55 -2.76 13.80
CA PRO A 247 -16.47 -1.30 13.86
C PRO A 247 -16.59 -0.71 15.24
N ASP A 248 -17.30 -1.40 16.14
CA ASP A 248 -17.53 -0.99 17.53
C ASP A 248 -16.53 -1.63 18.51
N ALA A 249 -15.46 -2.29 18.00
CA ALA A 249 -14.44 -2.89 18.84
C ALA A 249 -13.76 -1.85 19.73
N TYR A 250 -13.39 -2.25 20.93
CA TYR A 250 -12.71 -1.40 21.89
C TYR A 250 -11.57 -2.14 22.59
N VAL A 251 -10.71 -1.37 23.24
CA VAL A 251 -9.58 -1.89 24.00
C VAL A 251 -9.69 -1.44 25.45
N THR A 252 -9.48 -2.38 26.38
CA THR A 252 -9.34 -2.05 27.80
C THR A 252 -7.88 -2.10 28.21
N THR A 253 -7.47 -1.16 29.05
CA THR A 253 -6.14 -1.17 29.66
C THR A 253 -6.21 -1.73 31.09
N ARG A 254 -5.07 -2.10 31.67
CA ARG A 254 -4.97 -2.60 33.04
C ARG A 254 -5.50 -1.61 34.09
N GLY A 255 -5.58 -0.33 33.77
CA GLY A 255 -6.17 0.71 34.63
C GLY A 255 -7.68 0.86 34.46
N GLY A 256 -8.33 0.03 33.65
CA GLY A 256 -9.77 0.07 33.40
C GLY A 256 -10.20 1.18 32.43
N ALA A 257 -9.27 1.86 31.77
CA ALA A 257 -9.64 2.80 30.71
C ALA A 257 -10.14 2.03 29.49
N ILE A 258 -11.23 2.51 28.89
CA ILE A 258 -11.79 2.02 27.64
C ILE A 258 -11.34 2.97 26.54
N LEU A 259 -10.73 2.44 25.48
CA LEU A 259 -10.24 3.18 24.30
C LEU A 259 -10.96 2.67 23.06
N GLU A 260 -11.32 3.56 22.17
CA GLU A 260 -11.89 3.20 20.86
C GLU A 260 -10.88 2.40 20.04
N GLY A 261 -11.36 1.41 19.26
CA GLY A 261 -10.51 0.44 18.58
C GLY A 261 -9.82 0.94 17.32
N GLU A 262 -10.07 2.19 16.89
CA GLU A 262 -9.61 2.73 15.61
C GLU A 262 -8.08 2.71 15.44
N ASP A 263 -7.34 2.93 16.53
CA ASP A 263 -5.87 2.99 16.52
C ASP A 263 -5.22 1.68 16.99
N PHE A 264 -5.95 0.58 17.04
CA PHE A 264 -5.44 -0.68 17.59
C PHE A 264 -5.47 -1.83 16.57
N LEU A 265 -4.45 -2.70 16.69
CA LEU A 265 -4.30 -3.94 15.93
C LEU A 265 -4.15 -5.12 16.87
N LEU A 266 -4.47 -6.31 16.36
CA LEU A 266 -4.39 -7.57 17.07
C LEU A 266 -3.50 -8.56 16.31
N ASP A 267 -2.66 -9.34 17.02
CA ASP A 267 -1.93 -10.46 16.43
C ASP A 267 -2.63 -11.81 16.70
N GLY A 268 -2.16 -12.88 16.05
CA GLY A 268 -2.69 -14.23 16.19
C GLY A 268 -2.56 -14.86 17.58
N SER A 269 -1.89 -14.18 18.51
CA SER A 269 -1.75 -14.60 19.91
C SER A 269 -2.62 -13.77 20.86
N GLY A 270 -3.41 -12.82 20.32
CA GLY A 270 -4.25 -11.93 21.11
C GLY A 270 -3.53 -10.72 21.69
N HIS A 271 -2.28 -10.44 21.27
CA HIS A 271 -1.60 -9.23 21.72
C HIS A 271 -2.11 -8.02 20.97
N VAL A 272 -2.34 -6.95 21.72
CA VAL A 272 -2.82 -5.67 21.23
C VAL A 272 -1.63 -4.75 20.92
N TYR A 273 -1.70 -4.06 19.79
CA TYR A 273 -0.74 -3.05 19.38
C TYR A 273 -1.47 -1.75 19.13
N GLN A 274 -0.94 -0.65 19.65
CA GLN A 274 -1.42 0.68 19.34
C GLN A 274 -0.66 1.22 18.11
N TYR A 275 -1.39 1.76 17.16
CA TYR A 275 -0.81 2.46 16.02
C TYR A 275 -0.65 3.94 16.33
N ASP A 276 0.56 4.44 16.21
CA ASP A 276 0.86 5.87 16.35
C ASP A 276 0.93 6.50 14.95
N LEU A 277 -0.09 7.26 14.61
CA LEU A 277 -0.21 7.99 13.35
C LEU A 277 0.94 8.97 13.13
N SER A 278 1.52 9.55 14.18
CA SER A 278 2.59 10.55 14.06
C SER A 278 3.93 9.93 13.69
N THR A 279 4.16 8.68 14.10
CA THR A 279 5.39 7.93 13.85
C THR A 279 5.21 6.82 12.81
N ASP A 280 3.96 6.53 12.38
CA ASP A 280 3.60 5.39 11.53
C ASP A 280 4.08 4.05 12.12
N MET A 281 4.03 3.91 13.45
CA MET A 281 4.54 2.74 14.18
C MET A 281 3.45 2.02 14.97
N CYS A 282 3.52 0.68 14.98
CA CYS A 282 2.76 -0.14 15.92
C CYS A 282 3.57 -0.38 17.19
N VAL A 283 3.06 0.04 18.34
CA VAL A 283 3.67 -0.17 19.64
C VAL A 283 2.90 -1.26 20.39
N HIS A 284 3.58 -2.30 20.85
CA HIS A 284 2.96 -3.33 21.67
C HIS A 284 2.37 -2.72 22.93
N ALA A 285 1.11 -2.98 23.19
CA ALA A 285 0.38 -2.55 24.38
C ALA A 285 0.18 -3.74 25.34
N PRO A 286 1.16 -4.10 26.17
CA PRO A 286 1.19 -5.36 26.93
C PRO A 286 0.09 -5.48 27.98
N ASP A 287 -0.50 -4.34 28.39
CA ASP A 287 -1.55 -4.27 29.41
C ASP A 287 -2.94 -4.04 28.76
N ALA A 288 -3.04 -4.14 27.43
CA ALA A 288 -4.27 -3.92 26.70
C ALA A 288 -4.91 -5.25 26.24
N GLN A 289 -6.23 -5.31 26.28
CA GLN A 289 -7.03 -6.43 25.77
C GLN A 289 -8.13 -5.89 24.85
N ALA A 290 -8.32 -6.56 23.72
CA ALA A 290 -9.32 -6.17 22.71
C ALA A 290 -10.64 -6.93 22.92
N PHE A 291 -11.74 -6.21 22.67
CA PHE A 291 -13.10 -6.71 22.78
C PHE A 291 -13.93 -6.27 21.57
N THR A 292 -14.95 -7.09 21.24
CA THR A 292 -16.02 -6.67 20.31
C THR A 292 -16.85 -5.56 20.92
N GLY A 293 -17.65 -4.86 20.13
CA GLY A 293 -18.67 -3.93 20.63
C GLY A 293 -19.68 -4.58 21.57
N SER A 294 -19.88 -5.90 21.49
CA SER A 294 -20.72 -6.70 22.40
C SER A 294 -20.00 -7.17 23.66
N GLY A 295 -18.70 -6.88 23.81
CA GLY A 295 -17.91 -7.21 25.02
C GLY A 295 -17.26 -8.60 25.01
N LEU A 296 -17.19 -9.29 23.87
CA LEU A 296 -16.49 -10.57 23.74
C LEU A 296 -15.00 -10.35 23.51
N PRO A 297 -14.08 -11.07 24.19
CA PRO A 297 -12.66 -11.02 23.92
C PRO A 297 -12.36 -11.40 22.46
N MET A 298 -11.39 -10.72 21.84
CA MET A 298 -11.00 -10.92 20.45
C MET A 298 -9.57 -11.46 20.35
N ARG A 299 -9.33 -12.35 19.37
CA ARG A 299 -8.00 -12.71 18.91
C ARG A 299 -8.00 -12.85 17.39
N TYR A 300 -6.87 -12.60 16.78
CA TYR A 300 -6.69 -12.73 15.34
C TYR A 300 -6.20 -14.14 14.97
N ASP A 301 -6.89 -14.80 14.03
CA ASP A 301 -6.44 -16.04 13.40
C ASP A 301 -5.70 -15.73 12.10
N PRO A 302 -4.37 -15.87 12.04
CA PRO A 302 -3.58 -15.57 10.85
C PRO A 302 -3.80 -16.58 9.72
N ASP A 303 -4.24 -17.80 10.02
CA ASP A 303 -4.42 -18.85 9.02
C ASP A 303 -5.67 -18.60 8.17
N ASN A 304 -6.71 -18.04 8.77
CA ASN A 304 -7.95 -17.69 8.11
C ASN A 304 -8.08 -16.19 7.80
N ALA A 305 -7.10 -15.37 8.18
CA ALA A 305 -7.15 -13.90 8.10
C ALA A 305 -8.45 -13.33 8.68
N SER A 306 -8.89 -13.88 9.82
CA SER A 306 -10.13 -13.53 10.52
C SER A 306 -9.85 -13.23 11.99
N ILE A 307 -10.77 -12.51 12.62
CA ILE A 307 -10.76 -12.38 14.09
C ILE A 307 -11.72 -13.42 14.66
N GLU A 308 -11.20 -14.22 15.57
CA GLU A 308 -12.00 -15.16 16.34
C GLU A 308 -12.48 -14.50 17.62
N TYR A 309 -13.73 -14.78 17.98
CA TYR A 309 -14.28 -14.46 19.28
C TYR A 309 -13.98 -15.60 20.23
N VAL A 310 -13.41 -15.30 21.37
CA VAL A 310 -13.18 -16.31 22.41
C VAL A 310 -14.48 -16.42 23.22
N PHE A 311 -15.21 -17.51 23.01
CA PHE A 311 -16.31 -17.89 23.91
C PHE A 311 -15.70 -18.71 25.04
N ASP A 312 -15.83 -18.25 26.29
CA ASP A 312 -15.57 -19.06 27.48
C ASP A 312 -16.68 -20.08 27.69
#